data_aab534581ff67079f2e1d7632188c9ab
#
_entry.id   aab534581ff67079f2e1d7632188c9ab
#
_cell.length_a   1.000
_cell.length_b   1.000
_cell.length_c   1.000
_cell.angle_alpha   90.00
_cell.angle_beta   90.00
_cell.angle_gamma   90.00
#
_symmetry.space_group_name_H-M   'P 1'
#
loop_
_entity.id
_entity.type
_entity.pdbx_description
1 polymer ?
#
loop_
_entity_poly.entity_id
_entity_poly.type
_entity_poly.pdbx_seq_one_letter_code
_entity_poly.pdbx_strand_id
1 'polypeptide(L)'
;KESGMVATSDYKKSAKIVGDVMGKYHPHGDSSIYDAMVRMSQWWKNSETFIDMQGNNGSMDDDPAAAMRYTAARLSLIAMEMLRDIDKDTVEMVYNFDDTLLEPTVLPSRFPNLLVNGAKGIAAGFATDIPPHNLAEVIDGVIARIKSPNCSRDKM
;
A
#
# COMPACT_ATOMS: atom_id res chain seq x y z
N LYS A 1 7.20 4.06 8.23
CA LYS A 1 8.23 5.10 8.21
C LYS A 1 8.70 5.41 9.63
N GLU A 2 7.81 5.76 10.54
CA GLU A 2 8.13 6.07 11.95
C GLU A 2 8.90 4.96 12.67
N SER A 3 8.54 3.71 12.45
CA SER A 3 9.22 2.54 13.03
C SER A 3 10.55 2.21 12.35
N GLY A 4 11.03 3.02 11.40
CA GLY A 4 12.28 2.79 10.67
C GLY A 4 12.25 1.58 9.73
N MET A 5 11.09 1.08 9.35
CA MET A 5 10.93 -0.06 8.43
C MET A 5 10.94 0.40 6.97
N VAL A 6 12.03 1.03 6.56
CA VAL A 6 12.24 1.47 5.17
C VAL A 6 12.81 0.36 4.32
N ALA A 7 12.75 0.50 3.00
CA ALA A 7 13.18 -0.52 2.04
C ALA A 7 14.65 -0.96 2.18
N THR A 8 15.49 -0.12 2.78
CA THR A 8 16.92 -0.39 3.02
C THR A 8 17.23 -0.90 4.43
N SER A 9 16.22 -1.02 5.30
CA SER A 9 16.39 -1.54 6.66
C SER A 9 16.31 -3.06 6.70
N ASP A 10 16.74 -3.64 7.82
CA ASP A 10 16.52 -5.06 8.10
C ASP A 10 15.03 -5.38 8.19
N TYR A 11 14.69 -6.63 7.84
CA TYR A 11 13.34 -7.14 8.04
C TYR A 11 12.97 -7.19 9.51
N LYS A 12 11.76 -6.77 9.84
CA LYS A 12 11.19 -6.90 11.19
C LYS A 12 10.15 -8.01 11.22
N LYS A 13 10.09 -8.75 12.32
CA LYS A 13 9.06 -9.79 12.52
C LYS A 13 7.66 -9.23 12.29
N SER A 14 6.87 -9.93 11.47
CA SER A 14 5.51 -9.51 11.13
C SER A 14 4.63 -9.33 12.37
N ALA A 15 4.76 -10.20 13.37
CA ALA A 15 4.04 -10.08 14.64
C ALA A 15 4.32 -8.75 15.37
N LYS A 16 5.56 -8.21 15.28
CA LYS A 16 5.89 -6.91 15.86
C LYS A 16 5.23 -5.79 15.09
N ILE A 17 5.24 -5.85 13.76
CA ILE A 17 4.61 -4.85 12.90
C ILE A 17 3.10 -4.80 13.16
N VAL A 18 2.45 -5.96 13.21
CA VAL A 18 1.02 -6.08 13.50
C VAL A 18 0.68 -5.50 14.87
N GLY A 19 1.48 -5.82 15.90
CA GLY A 19 1.29 -5.27 17.25
C GLY A 19 1.44 -3.75 17.30
N ASP A 20 2.45 -3.20 16.61
CA ASP A 20 2.67 -1.75 16.53
C ASP A 20 1.49 -1.04 15.83
N VAL A 21 0.96 -1.60 14.74
CA VAL A 21 -0.18 -1.05 14.00
C VAL A 21 -1.45 -1.13 14.84
N MET A 22 -1.71 -2.28 15.45
CA MET A 22 -2.88 -2.49 16.30
C MET A 22 -2.90 -1.56 17.51
N GLY A 23 -1.75 -1.35 18.14
CA GLY A 23 -1.65 -0.51 19.34
C GLY A 23 -1.71 0.99 19.05
N LYS A 24 -1.39 1.44 17.83
CA LYS A 24 -1.25 2.86 17.52
C LYS A 24 -2.31 3.41 16.57
N TYR A 25 -2.77 2.62 15.61
CA TYR A 25 -3.57 3.10 14.49
C TYR A 25 -4.84 2.32 14.24
N HIS A 26 -4.87 1.03 14.53
CA HIS A 26 -5.99 0.17 14.14
C HIS A 26 -6.38 -0.80 15.25
N PRO A 27 -7.24 -0.37 16.21
CA PRO A 27 -7.60 -1.14 17.41
C PRO A 27 -8.62 -2.25 17.10
N HIS A 28 -8.28 -3.14 16.17
CA HIS A 28 -9.08 -4.28 15.73
C HIS A 28 -8.26 -5.57 15.82
N GLY A 29 -8.80 -6.68 15.32
CA GLY A 29 -8.12 -7.97 15.37
C GLY A 29 -6.80 -7.99 14.58
N ASP A 30 -5.81 -8.67 15.11
CA ASP A 30 -4.47 -8.83 14.53
C ASP A 30 -4.48 -9.54 13.17
N SER A 31 -5.41 -10.49 12.98
CA SER A 31 -5.55 -11.22 11.72
C SER A 31 -5.87 -10.30 10.54
N SER A 32 -6.78 -9.34 10.71
CA SER A 32 -7.14 -8.40 9.64
C SER A 32 -5.95 -7.53 9.21
N ILE A 33 -5.12 -7.11 10.16
CA ILE A 33 -3.89 -6.33 9.90
C ILE A 33 -2.86 -7.21 9.18
N TYR A 34 -2.67 -8.44 9.65
CA TYR A 34 -1.72 -9.37 9.04
C TYR A 34 -2.13 -9.77 7.62
N ASP A 35 -3.40 -10.10 7.40
CA ASP A 35 -3.93 -10.47 6.08
C ASP A 35 -3.78 -9.32 5.07
N ALA A 36 -4.03 -8.08 5.49
CA ALA A 36 -3.79 -6.91 4.67
C ALA A 36 -2.30 -6.74 4.29
N MET A 37 -1.40 -6.95 5.27
CA MET A 37 0.04 -6.90 5.04
C MET A 37 0.51 -8.00 4.09
N VAL A 38 0.03 -9.23 4.28
CA VAL A 38 0.30 -10.36 3.37
C VAL A 38 -0.16 -10.03 1.96
N ARG A 39 -1.40 -9.57 1.80
CA ARG A 39 -1.94 -9.21 0.49
C ARG A 39 -1.11 -8.15 -0.24
N MET A 40 -0.62 -7.14 0.47
CA MET A 40 0.27 -6.11 -0.10
C MET A 40 1.65 -6.64 -0.51
N SER A 41 2.04 -7.85 -0.08
CA SER A 41 3.29 -8.50 -0.48
C SER A 41 3.14 -9.47 -1.64
N GLN A 42 1.91 -9.80 -2.04
CA GLN A 42 1.62 -10.83 -3.05
C GLN A 42 1.66 -10.24 -4.46
N TRP A 43 2.68 -10.61 -5.25
CA TRP A 43 2.88 -10.12 -6.61
C TRP A 43 1.76 -10.55 -7.59
N TRP A 44 1.06 -11.64 -7.30
CA TRP A 44 -0.09 -12.10 -8.10
C TRP A 44 -1.39 -11.36 -7.79
N LYS A 45 -1.40 -10.55 -6.74
CA LYS A 45 -2.55 -9.70 -6.35
C LYS A 45 -2.29 -8.21 -6.58
N ASN A 46 -1.03 -7.82 -6.75
CA ASN A 46 -0.62 -6.43 -6.94
C ASN A 46 0.39 -6.34 -8.09
N SER A 47 0.20 -5.41 -8.99
CA SER A 47 1.17 -5.10 -10.04
C SER A 47 2.49 -4.59 -9.44
N GLU A 48 2.37 -3.74 -8.41
CA GLU A 48 3.48 -3.26 -7.61
C GLU A 48 3.23 -3.58 -6.13
N THR A 49 4.09 -4.38 -5.52
CA THR A 49 3.95 -4.78 -4.12
C THR A 49 4.50 -3.71 -3.18
N PHE A 50 3.75 -3.35 -2.14
CA PHE A 50 4.17 -2.35 -1.16
C PHE A 50 4.93 -2.94 0.03
N ILE A 51 4.76 -4.21 0.27
CA ILE A 51 5.44 -4.94 1.34
C ILE A 51 6.43 -5.93 0.72
N ASP A 52 7.69 -5.83 1.14
CA ASP A 52 8.72 -6.81 0.90
C ASP A 52 8.71 -7.78 2.08
N MET A 53 8.27 -9.01 1.85
CA MET A 53 8.06 -10.02 2.89
C MET A 53 9.02 -11.18 2.73
N GLN A 54 9.58 -11.61 3.84
CA GLN A 54 10.43 -12.79 3.95
C GLN A 54 9.67 -13.92 4.65
N GLY A 55 9.70 -15.11 4.06
CA GLY A 55 8.98 -16.28 4.51
C GLY A 55 7.82 -16.64 3.58
N ASN A 56 6.99 -17.59 4.01
CA ASN A 56 5.84 -18.03 3.22
C ASN A 56 4.69 -17.03 3.33
N ASN A 57 4.40 -16.31 2.23
CA ASN A 57 3.28 -15.36 2.12
C ASN A 57 2.10 -15.90 1.29
N GLY A 58 1.99 -17.22 1.17
CA GLY A 58 0.93 -17.88 0.41
C GLY A 58 1.34 -18.20 -1.03
N SER A 59 0.39 -18.68 -1.82
CA SER A 59 0.58 -19.00 -3.24
C SER A 59 -0.57 -18.52 -4.11
N MET A 60 -0.41 -18.63 -5.42
CA MET A 60 -1.48 -18.37 -6.41
C MET A 60 -2.61 -19.41 -6.33
N ASP A 61 -2.32 -20.60 -5.80
CA ASP A 61 -3.26 -21.71 -5.63
C ASP A 61 -4.04 -21.62 -4.31
N ASP A 62 -4.11 -20.41 -3.73
CA ASP A 62 -4.80 -20.09 -2.47
C ASP A 62 -4.23 -20.79 -1.22
N ASP A 63 -2.99 -21.27 -1.25
CA ASP A 63 -2.33 -21.69 -0.02
C ASP A 63 -2.20 -20.52 0.95
N PRO A 64 -2.51 -20.70 2.23
CA PRO A 64 -2.43 -19.63 3.21
C PRO A 64 -0.98 -19.22 3.49
N ALA A 65 -0.78 -17.97 3.86
CA ALA A 65 0.49 -17.52 4.40
C ALA A 65 0.80 -18.23 5.73
N ALA A 66 2.08 -18.38 6.04
CA ALA A 66 2.51 -18.82 7.36
C ALA A 66 2.07 -17.79 8.43
N ALA A 67 1.88 -18.26 9.67
CA ALA A 67 1.52 -17.36 10.77
C ALA A 67 2.57 -16.25 10.95
N MET A 68 2.13 -15.06 11.40
CA MET A 68 2.95 -13.84 11.52
C MET A 68 4.23 -13.98 12.35
N ARG A 69 4.30 -14.99 13.24
CA ARG A 69 5.51 -15.30 14.02
C ARG A 69 6.64 -15.89 13.17
N TYR A 70 6.32 -16.44 11.99
CA TYR A 70 7.29 -17.10 11.09
C TYR A 70 7.75 -16.19 9.95
N THR A 71 7.08 -15.07 9.72
CA THR A 71 7.40 -14.15 8.64
C THR A 71 8.04 -12.87 9.16
N ALA A 72 8.73 -12.16 8.27
CA ALA A 72 9.28 -10.84 8.52
C ALA A 72 9.00 -9.94 7.32
N ALA A 73 8.92 -8.64 7.53
CA ALA A 73 8.56 -7.71 6.47
C ALA A 73 9.26 -6.35 6.64
N ARG A 74 9.27 -5.59 5.55
CA ARG A 74 9.64 -4.18 5.47
C ARG A 74 8.89 -3.52 4.32
N LEU A 75 8.98 -2.21 4.19
CA LEU A 75 8.45 -1.53 3.03
C LEU A 75 9.29 -1.85 1.78
N SER A 76 8.64 -1.94 0.63
CA SER A 76 9.31 -2.01 -0.66
C SER A 76 9.79 -0.62 -1.11
N LEU A 77 10.62 -0.57 -2.16
CA LEU A 77 11.07 0.71 -2.74
C LEU A 77 9.90 1.54 -3.25
N ILE A 78 8.94 0.93 -3.93
CA ILE A 78 7.78 1.63 -4.46
C ILE A 78 6.87 2.17 -3.34
N ALA A 79 6.78 1.49 -2.20
CA ALA A 79 6.05 1.98 -1.04
C ALA A 79 6.66 3.26 -0.47
N MET A 80 7.98 3.46 -0.60
CA MET A 80 8.63 4.70 -0.18
C MET A 80 8.18 5.89 -1.02
N GLU A 81 7.84 5.68 -2.31
CA GLU A 81 7.30 6.73 -3.18
C GLU A 81 5.85 7.09 -2.84
N MET A 82 5.08 6.14 -2.28
CA MET A 82 3.75 6.43 -1.71
C MET A 82 3.81 7.36 -0.50
N LEU A 83 4.88 7.26 0.30
CA LEU A 83 5.08 7.98 1.55
C LEU A 83 6.00 9.21 1.41
N ARG A 84 6.52 9.45 0.21
CA ARG A 84 7.43 10.57 -0.03
C ARG A 84 6.70 11.88 0.16
N ASP A 85 7.38 12.82 0.79
CA ASP A 85 6.84 14.15 1.10
C ASP A 85 5.68 14.18 2.13
N ILE A 86 5.38 13.08 2.83
CA ILE A 86 4.35 13.03 3.88
C ILE A 86 4.63 14.03 5.03
N ASP A 87 5.90 14.36 5.24
CA ASP A 87 6.34 15.30 6.29
C ASP A 87 6.33 16.77 5.81
N LYS A 88 5.78 17.06 4.61
CA LYS A 88 5.82 18.38 3.97
C LYS A 88 4.45 19.05 3.85
N ASP A 89 3.52 18.72 4.73
CA ASP A 89 2.16 19.26 4.72
C ASP A 89 1.43 19.06 3.37
N THR A 90 1.64 17.88 2.79
CA THR A 90 1.06 17.50 1.48
C THR A 90 -0.30 16.85 1.58
N VAL A 91 -0.68 16.38 2.77
CA VAL A 91 -1.94 15.70 3.06
C VAL A 91 -2.48 16.12 4.41
N GLU A 92 -3.78 16.05 4.56
CA GLU A 92 -4.45 16.31 5.84
C GLU A 92 -4.07 15.25 6.86
N MET A 93 -3.73 15.69 8.07
CA MET A 93 -3.42 14.85 9.20
C MET A 93 -4.54 14.95 10.25
N VAL A 94 -4.98 13.82 10.76
CA VAL A 94 -6.01 13.71 11.80
C VAL A 94 -5.46 12.93 12.99
N TYR A 95 -6.07 13.09 14.15
CA TYR A 95 -5.70 12.26 15.30
C TYR A 95 -6.14 10.81 15.10
N ASN A 96 -5.31 9.89 15.60
CA ASN A 96 -5.65 8.46 15.65
C ASN A 96 -6.80 8.22 16.66
N PHE A 97 -7.18 6.94 16.85
CA PHE A 97 -8.35 6.54 17.65
C PHE A 97 -8.30 6.95 19.14
N ASP A 98 -7.14 7.23 19.70
CA ASP A 98 -6.95 7.61 21.11
C ASP A 98 -6.37 9.04 21.28
N ASP A 99 -6.36 9.84 20.22
CA ASP A 99 -5.87 11.23 20.18
C ASP A 99 -4.39 11.41 20.59
N THR A 100 -3.59 10.35 20.53
CA THR A 100 -2.18 10.41 20.94
C THR A 100 -1.21 10.65 19.79
N LEU A 101 -1.58 10.29 18.56
CA LEU A 101 -0.75 10.40 17.37
C LEU A 101 -1.52 11.02 16.21
N LEU A 102 -0.81 11.62 15.26
CA LEU A 102 -1.38 12.07 14.01
C LEU A 102 -1.19 11.00 12.93
N GLU A 103 -2.21 10.78 12.13
CA GLU A 103 -2.18 9.91 10.97
C GLU A 103 -2.72 10.61 9.72
N PRO A 104 -2.21 10.29 8.51
CA PRO A 104 -2.70 10.92 7.29
C PRO A 104 -4.06 10.34 6.88
N THR A 105 -4.96 11.19 6.41
CA THR A 105 -6.25 10.77 5.84
C THR A 105 -6.10 10.02 4.52
N VAL A 106 -5.05 10.38 3.75
CA VAL A 106 -4.63 9.73 2.50
C VAL A 106 -3.10 9.76 2.40
N LEU A 107 -2.52 8.92 1.55
CA LEU A 107 -1.08 8.98 1.28
C LEU A 107 -0.77 9.98 0.16
N PRO A 108 0.39 10.68 0.20
CA PRO A 108 0.78 11.67 -0.82
C PRO A 108 0.89 11.10 -2.22
N SER A 109 1.29 9.87 -2.35
CA SER A 109 1.45 9.08 -3.57
C SER A 109 2.01 9.85 -4.79
N ARG A 110 3.25 9.61 -5.15
CA ARG A 110 3.90 10.26 -6.30
C ARG A 110 3.52 9.68 -7.67
N PHE A 111 2.70 8.65 -7.68
CA PHE A 111 2.18 8.01 -8.89
C PHE A 111 0.73 7.59 -8.67
N PRO A 112 -0.09 7.44 -9.74
CA PRO A 112 -1.50 7.10 -9.59
C PRO A 112 -1.69 5.61 -9.28
N ASN A 113 -1.53 5.24 -8.01
CA ASN A 113 -1.63 3.86 -7.54
C ASN A 113 -2.96 3.20 -7.90
N LEU A 114 -4.06 3.96 -7.96
CA LEU A 114 -5.36 3.44 -8.36
C LEU A 114 -5.33 2.77 -9.73
N LEU A 115 -4.55 3.31 -10.66
CA LEU A 115 -4.38 2.72 -12.00
C LEU A 115 -3.34 1.61 -11.99
N VAL A 116 -2.25 1.77 -11.26
CA VAL A 116 -1.15 0.79 -11.24
C VAL A 116 -1.60 -0.53 -10.62
N ASN A 117 -2.17 -0.51 -9.43
CA ASN A 117 -2.63 -1.72 -8.73
C ASN A 117 -4.09 -2.06 -8.96
N GLY A 118 -4.85 -1.17 -9.60
CA GLY A 118 -6.29 -1.34 -9.74
C GLY A 118 -7.04 -1.21 -8.42
N ALA A 119 -8.33 -1.45 -8.45
CA ALA A 119 -9.17 -1.51 -7.26
C ALA A 119 -10.41 -2.35 -7.51
N LYS A 120 -10.78 -3.15 -6.51
CA LYS A 120 -12.06 -3.86 -6.45
C LYS A 120 -12.79 -3.48 -5.18
N GLY A 121 -14.07 -3.15 -5.31
CA GLY A 121 -14.90 -2.81 -4.17
C GLY A 121 -16.38 -3.00 -4.47
N ILE A 122 -17.12 -3.38 -3.44
CA ILE A 122 -18.58 -3.53 -3.52
C ILE A 122 -19.17 -2.72 -2.37
N ALA A 123 -20.14 -1.86 -2.71
CA ALA A 123 -20.90 -1.07 -1.76
C ALA A 123 -22.41 -1.15 -2.11
N ALA A 124 -23.28 -0.64 -1.24
CA ALA A 124 -24.71 -0.60 -1.53
C ALA A 124 -24.98 0.30 -2.75
N GLY A 125 -25.47 -0.32 -3.85
CA GLY A 125 -25.78 0.38 -5.10
C GLY A 125 -24.58 0.70 -6.00
N PHE A 126 -23.35 0.39 -5.60
CA PHE A 126 -22.15 0.70 -6.37
C PHE A 126 -21.15 -0.46 -6.35
N ALA A 127 -20.44 -0.64 -7.45
CA ALA A 127 -19.31 -1.55 -7.54
C ALA A 127 -18.16 -0.89 -8.31
N THR A 128 -16.94 -1.22 -7.93
CA THR A 128 -15.72 -0.78 -8.62
C THR A 128 -14.91 -2.00 -9.03
N ASP A 129 -14.46 -2.04 -10.26
CA ASP A 129 -13.53 -3.05 -10.79
C ASP A 129 -12.58 -2.37 -11.79
N ILE A 130 -11.47 -1.85 -11.26
CA ILE A 130 -10.43 -1.19 -12.04
C ILE A 130 -9.28 -2.18 -12.21
N PRO A 131 -8.93 -2.60 -13.44
CA PRO A 131 -7.81 -3.49 -13.67
C PRO A 131 -6.47 -2.81 -13.35
N PRO A 132 -5.43 -3.57 -12.98
CA PRO A 132 -4.07 -3.03 -12.85
C PRO A 132 -3.48 -2.67 -14.21
N HIS A 133 -2.59 -1.68 -14.23
CA HIS A 133 -1.89 -1.19 -15.42
C HIS A 133 -0.38 -1.19 -15.19
N ASN A 134 0.38 -1.22 -16.27
CA ASN A 134 1.84 -1.12 -16.21
C ASN A 134 2.28 0.26 -15.69
N LEU A 135 3.19 0.26 -14.69
CA LEU A 135 3.65 1.49 -14.05
C LEU A 135 4.28 2.48 -15.04
N ALA A 136 5.12 2.00 -15.99
CA ALA A 136 5.78 2.86 -16.95
C ALA A 136 4.76 3.51 -17.89
N GLU A 137 3.80 2.75 -18.42
CA GLU A 137 2.74 3.28 -19.28
C GLU A 137 1.85 4.29 -18.55
N VAL A 138 1.53 4.05 -17.28
CA VAL A 138 0.77 5.01 -16.45
C VAL A 138 1.55 6.31 -16.28
N ILE A 139 2.86 6.23 -16.02
CA ILE A 139 3.71 7.42 -15.91
C ILE A 139 3.79 8.17 -17.24
N ASP A 140 3.93 7.47 -18.36
CA ASP A 140 3.93 8.09 -19.70
C ASP A 140 2.59 8.80 -19.97
N GLY A 141 1.47 8.19 -19.60
CA GLY A 141 0.15 8.82 -19.65
C GLY A 141 0.05 10.10 -18.80
N VAL A 142 0.59 10.08 -17.58
CA VAL A 142 0.66 11.27 -16.71
C VAL A 142 1.49 12.37 -17.37
N ILE A 143 2.67 12.04 -17.92
CA ILE A 143 3.54 13.01 -18.62
C ILE A 143 2.82 13.59 -19.85
N ALA A 144 2.15 12.75 -20.63
CA ALA A 144 1.37 13.19 -21.78
C ALA A 144 0.26 14.18 -21.37
N ARG A 145 -0.44 13.86 -20.26
CA ARG A 145 -1.51 14.72 -19.71
C ARG A 145 -0.99 16.06 -19.20
N ILE A 146 0.17 16.07 -18.54
CA ILE A 146 0.83 17.32 -18.09
C ILE A 146 1.23 18.18 -19.29
N LYS A 147 1.84 17.58 -20.33
CA LYS A 147 2.26 18.30 -21.54
C LYS A 147 1.08 18.81 -22.37
N SER A 148 -0.03 18.11 -22.36
CA SER A 148 -1.23 18.42 -23.15
C SER A 148 -2.49 18.17 -22.31
N PRO A 149 -2.90 19.10 -21.44
CA PRO A 149 -4.03 18.91 -20.52
C PRO A 149 -5.36 18.53 -21.17
N ASN A 150 -5.54 18.87 -22.45
CA ASN A 150 -6.76 18.61 -23.24
C ASN A 150 -6.58 17.47 -24.26
N CYS A 151 -5.54 16.64 -24.15
CA CYS A 151 -5.37 15.51 -25.06
C CYS A 151 -6.56 14.54 -24.94
N SER A 152 -6.97 13.95 -26.07
CA SER A 152 -8.01 12.92 -26.09
C SER A 152 -7.49 11.63 -25.45
N ARG A 153 -8.42 10.78 -25.00
CA ARG A 153 -8.10 9.45 -24.43
C ARG A 153 -7.31 8.59 -25.41
N ASP A 154 -7.62 8.67 -26.69
CA ASP A 154 -6.96 7.87 -27.74
C ASP A 154 -5.49 8.24 -27.99
N LYS A 155 -5.03 9.34 -27.39
CA LYS A 155 -3.63 9.82 -27.46
C LYS A 155 -2.84 9.63 -26.17
N MET A 156 -3.47 9.09 -25.15
CA MET A 156 -2.86 8.73 -23.89
C MET A 156 -2.47 7.27 -23.84
#